data_1435ace4caf5a9162655b59212180f23
#
_entry.id   1435ace4caf5a9162655b59212180f23
#
_cell.length_a   1.000
_cell.length_b   1.000
_cell.length_c   1.000
_cell.angle_alpha   90.00
_cell.angle_beta   90.00
_cell.angle_gamma   90.00
#
_symmetry.space_group_name_H-M   'P 1'
#
loop_
_entity.id
_entity.type
_entity.pdbx_description
1 polymer ?
#
loop_
_entity_poly.entity_id
_entity_poly.type
_entity_poly.pdbx_seq_one_letter_code
_entity_poly.pdbx_strand_id
1 'polypeptide(L)'
;MRAIYATDLSAASDAAIENETCLDCLERIGVEEIHLLTVVPSNVHAGMPGMDLEERRERGLEAYRSVMEEAGFRVETHIVRGTPYRRINGVAETVRADLAVVGSRGQSPLANRVIGSTARNLARTTVVPLLVNRVEREADEPEVIREHLFQRLLFATDFSENAERAFGAFNYLRHATEEATLVHVQSPKEELELDPQSELDKLADTLGQWDIDTQTVIRDGDPSEEILDVEESVKPTTTLIGSRGRSRLRRLMLGSVSEDVVAGAKGNVYLVPPARTAGYNLL
;
A
#
# COMPACT_ATOMS: atom_id res chain seq x y z
N MET A 1 -8.26 7.16 -12.30
CA MET A 1 -7.61 5.86 -11.95
C MET A 1 -8.66 4.87 -11.45
N ARG A 2 -8.34 3.55 -11.54
CA ARG A 2 -9.14 2.45 -10.95
C ARG A 2 -8.44 1.88 -9.74
N ALA A 3 -9.15 1.70 -8.64
CA ALA A 3 -8.62 1.05 -7.45
C ALA A 3 -9.36 -0.25 -7.12
N ILE A 4 -8.63 -1.28 -6.72
CA ILE A 4 -9.19 -2.41 -5.97
C ILE A 4 -9.18 -2.03 -4.49
N TYR A 5 -10.32 -2.09 -3.85
CA TYR A 5 -10.43 -1.99 -2.41
C TYR A 5 -10.82 -3.36 -1.84
N ALA A 6 -9.84 -4.05 -1.26
CA ALA A 6 -10.08 -5.39 -0.74
C ALA A 6 -10.40 -5.35 0.75
N THR A 7 -11.55 -5.89 1.13
CA THR A 7 -12.03 -5.95 2.51
C THR A 7 -12.39 -7.37 2.93
N ASP A 8 -12.19 -7.67 4.19
CA ASP A 8 -12.68 -8.89 4.83
C ASP A 8 -13.95 -8.66 5.66
N LEU A 9 -14.49 -7.43 5.60
CA LEU A 9 -15.65 -7.00 6.36
C LEU A 9 -15.44 -7.15 7.88
N SER A 10 -14.24 -6.84 8.35
CA SER A 10 -13.91 -6.78 9.78
C SER A 10 -14.14 -5.38 10.33
N ALA A 11 -14.22 -5.25 11.66
CA ALA A 11 -14.32 -3.95 12.31
C ALA A 11 -13.14 -2.99 11.99
N ALA A 12 -11.96 -3.54 11.64
CA ALA A 12 -10.84 -2.74 11.17
C ALA A 12 -11.07 -2.20 9.75
N SER A 13 -11.73 -2.99 8.88
CA SER A 13 -12.16 -2.53 7.56
C SER A 13 -13.28 -1.51 7.65
N ASP A 14 -14.22 -1.68 8.59
CA ASP A 14 -15.30 -0.71 8.85
C ASP A 14 -14.69 0.66 9.19
N ALA A 15 -13.78 0.70 10.17
CA ALA A 15 -13.12 1.95 10.59
C ALA A 15 -12.30 2.62 9.46
N ALA A 16 -11.73 1.84 8.54
CA ALA A 16 -10.97 2.39 7.42
C ALA A 16 -11.87 3.03 6.36
N ILE A 17 -13.08 2.51 6.16
CA ILE A 17 -14.05 3.02 5.17
C ILE A 17 -14.88 4.16 5.74
N GLU A 18 -15.23 4.12 7.00
CA GLU A 18 -15.90 5.22 7.70
C GLU A 18 -15.00 6.46 7.83
N ASN A 19 -13.71 6.32 7.57
CA ASN A 19 -12.78 7.44 7.54
C ASN A 19 -12.89 8.19 6.19
N GLU A 20 -13.72 9.23 6.16
CA GLU A 20 -13.92 10.10 5.00
C GLU A 20 -12.58 10.64 4.47
N THR A 21 -11.61 10.92 5.32
CA THR A 21 -10.28 11.42 4.96
C THR A 21 -9.51 10.44 4.05
N CYS A 22 -9.73 9.11 4.23
CA CYS A 22 -9.14 8.10 3.37
C CYS A 22 -9.72 8.15 1.94
N LEU A 23 -11.03 8.33 1.82
CA LEU A 23 -11.72 8.46 0.53
C LEU A 23 -11.33 9.76 -0.19
N ASP A 24 -11.29 10.89 0.52
CA ASP A 24 -10.81 12.16 -0.01
C ASP A 24 -9.39 12.06 -0.60
N CYS A 25 -8.50 11.31 0.08
CA CYS A 25 -7.15 11.10 -0.42
C CYS A 25 -7.13 10.30 -1.71
N LEU A 26 -7.98 9.29 -1.85
CA LEU A 26 -8.09 8.49 -3.07
C LEU A 26 -8.64 9.34 -4.23
N GLU A 27 -9.62 10.20 -3.98
CA GLU A 27 -10.13 11.15 -4.97
C GLU A 27 -9.03 12.11 -5.43
N ARG A 28 -8.31 12.75 -4.50
CA ARG A 28 -7.22 13.69 -4.80
C ARG A 28 -6.13 13.11 -5.69
N ILE A 29 -5.78 11.85 -5.51
CA ILE A 29 -4.81 11.18 -6.37
C ILE A 29 -5.38 10.69 -7.71
N GLY A 30 -6.67 10.99 -7.99
CA GLY A 30 -7.33 10.73 -9.26
C GLY A 30 -8.01 9.35 -9.37
N VAL A 31 -8.33 8.71 -8.25
CA VAL A 31 -9.20 7.52 -8.27
C VAL A 31 -10.63 7.98 -8.57
N GLU A 32 -11.27 7.36 -9.55
CA GLU A 32 -12.65 7.64 -9.96
C GLU A 32 -13.54 6.41 -9.87
N GLU A 33 -12.91 5.23 -9.90
CA GLU A 33 -13.59 3.93 -9.95
C GLU A 33 -12.99 2.99 -8.92
N ILE A 34 -13.84 2.43 -8.06
CA ILE A 34 -13.45 1.48 -7.02
C ILE A 34 -14.10 0.12 -7.29
N HIS A 35 -13.27 -0.90 -7.42
CA HIS A 35 -13.70 -2.29 -7.40
C HIS A 35 -13.60 -2.82 -5.98
N LEU A 36 -14.71 -2.82 -5.28
CA LEU A 36 -14.83 -3.26 -3.88
C LEU A 36 -14.90 -4.78 -3.84
N LEU A 37 -13.89 -5.41 -3.26
CA LEU A 37 -13.68 -6.84 -3.34
C LEU A 37 -13.68 -7.51 -1.97
N THR A 38 -14.46 -8.57 -1.80
CA THR A 38 -14.30 -9.49 -0.68
C THR A 38 -14.03 -10.92 -1.18
N VAL A 39 -13.16 -11.63 -0.46
CA VAL A 39 -12.79 -13.01 -0.81
C VAL A 39 -13.30 -13.98 0.24
N VAL A 40 -14.06 -14.96 -0.18
CA VAL A 40 -14.49 -16.11 0.64
C VAL A 40 -13.39 -17.17 0.56
N PRO A 41 -12.69 -17.50 1.66
CA PRO A 41 -11.66 -18.53 1.66
C PRO A 41 -12.25 -19.90 1.29
N SER A 42 -11.52 -20.71 0.51
CA SER A 42 -11.99 -22.03 0.02
C SER A 42 -12.27 -23.05 1.11
N ASN A 43 -11.67 -22.87 2.30
CA ASN A 43 -11.84 -23.75 3.45
C ASN A 43 -13.08 -23.43 4.31
N VAL A 44 -13.79 -22.37 4.00
CA VAL A 44 -15.05 -22.05 4.66
C VAL A 44 -16.16 -22.84 3.96
N HIS A 45 -16.61 -23.90 4.62
CA HIS A 45 -17.71 -24.73 4.08
C HIS A 45 -19.01 -23.92 4.02
N ALA A 46 -19.64 -23.93 2.85
CA ALA A 46 -20.96 -23.33 2.61
C ALA A 46 -22.10 -24.10 3.29
N GLY A 47 -21.87 -24.71 4.44
CA GLY A 47 -22.74 -25.73 4.98
C GLY A 47 -23.08 -25.66 6.47
N MET A 48 -23.17 -24.47 7.07
CA MET A 48 -23.96 -24.36 8.28
C MET A 48 -25.40 -24.03 7.90
N PRO A 49 -26.39 -24.89 8.22
CA PRO A 49 -27.79 -24.60 7.97
C PRO A 49 -28.19 -23.28 8.67
N GLY A 50 -28.65 -22.30 7.89
CA GLY A 50 -29.15 -21.02 8.39
C GLY A 50 -28.17 -19.84 8.31
N MET A 51 -26.99 -19.98 7.74
CA MET A 51 -26.07 -18.88 7.51
C MET A 51 -25.69 -18.80 6.02
N ASP A 52 -26.37 -17.95 5.27
CA ASP A 52 -25.92 -17.60 3.92
C ASP A 52 -24.77 -16.58 4.03
N LEU A 53 -23.54 -17.09 3.95
CA LEU A 53 -22.31 -16.28 4.04
C LEU A 53 -22.19 -15.30 2.86
N GLU A 54 -22.75 -15.66 1.70
CA GLU A 54 -22.73 -14.79 0.53
C GLU A 54 -23.68 -13.62 0.73
N GLU A 55 -24.92 -13.87 1.12
CA GLU A 55 -25.90 -12.81 1.43
C GLU A 55 -25.41 -11.84 2.54
N ARG A 56 -24.73 -12.36 3.55
CA ARG A 56 -24.14 -11.51 4.59
C ARG A 56 -23.02 -10.64 4.06
N ARG A 57 -22.20 -11.16 3.15
CA ARG A 57 -21.13 -10.40 2.50
C ARG A 57 -21.69 -9.39 1.50
N GLU A 58 -22.72 -9.75 0.75
CA GLU A 58 -23.43 -8.81 -0.13
C GLU A 58 -23.96 -7.60 0.66
N ARG A 59 -24.61 -7.83 1.79
CA ARG A 59 -25.10 -6.75 2.65
C ARG A 59 -23.99 -5.89 3.21
N GLY A 60 -22.87 -6.49 3.61
CA GLY A 60 -21.70 -5.73 4.09
C GLY A 60 -21.06 -4.90 2.98
N LEU A 61 -20.92 -5.45 1.78
CA LEU A 61 -20.40 -4.71 0.63
C LEU A 61 -21.33 -3.58 0.19
N GLU A 62 -22.65 -3.78 0.28
CA GLU A 62 -23.62 -2.75 -0.10
C GLU A 62 -23.53 -1.51 0.81
N ALA A 63 -23.30 -1.70 2.13
CA ALA A 63 -23.07 -0.60 3.05
C ALA A 63 -21.81 0.19 2.64
N TYR A 64 -20.71 -0.49 2.33
CA TYR A 64 -19.47 0.16 1.88
C TYR A 64 -19.61 0.84 0.52
N ARG A 65 -20.33 0.20 -0.39
CA ARG A 65 -20.65 0.76 -1.70
C ARG A 65 -21.36 2.10 -1.55
N SER A 66 -22.41 2.16 -0.71
CA SER A 66 -23.17 3.39 -0.50
C SER A 66 -22.28 4.54 -0.01
N VAL A 67 -21.40 4.29 0.97
CA VAL A 67 -20.45 5.30 1.48
C VAL A 67 -19.51 5.80 0.38
N MET A 68 -18.98 4.89 -0.44
CA MET A 68 -18.06 5.26 -1.51
C MET A 68 -18.77 5.98 -2.67
N GLU A 69 -20.01 5.60 -3.00
CA GLU A 69 -20.82 6.30 -4.01
C GLU A 69 -21.23 7.70 -3.53
N GLU A 70 -21.54 7.87 -2.25
CA GLU A 70 -21.79 9.18 -1.63
C GLU A 70 -20.55 10.09 -1.66
N ALA A 71 -19.35 9.50 -1.55
CA ALA A 71 -18.08 10.18 -1.72
C ALA A 71 -17.71 10.46 -3.20
N GLY A 72 -18.58 10.09 -4.17
CA GLY A 72 -18.42 10.44 -5.58
C GLY A 72 -17.78 9.38 -6.47
N PHE A 73 -17.43 8.20 -5.94
CA PHE A 73 -16.80 7.13 -6.72
C PHE A 73 -17.83 6.32 -7.51
N ARG A 74 -17.41 5.80 -8.67
CA ARG A 74 -18.11 4.69 -9.32
C ARG A 74 -17.68 3.39 -8.65
N VAL A 75 -18.61 2.59 -8.15
CA VAL A 75 -18.30 1.40 -7.37
C VAL A 75 -18.86 0.13 -8.02
N GLU A 76 -18.00 -0.84 -8.26
CA GLU A 76 -18.38 -2.22 -8.63
C GLU A 76 -18.02 -3.18 -7.50
N THR A 77 -18.92 -4.09 -7.14
CA THR A 77 -18.71 -5.05 -6.06
C THR A 77 -18.36 -6.44 -6.60
N HIS A 78 -17.40 -7.10 -5.95
CA HIS A 78 -16.93 -8.43 -6.30
C HIS A 78 -16.91 -9.36 -5.09
N ILE A 79 -17.60 -10.49 -5.17
CA ILE A 79 -17.51 -11.59 -4.20
C ILE A 79 -16.88 -12.77 -4.92
N VAL A 80 -15.68 -13.16 -4.51
CA VAL A 80 -14.95 -14.24 -5.16
C VAL A 80 -14.51 -15.29 -4.15
N ARG A 81 -14.41 -16.56 -4.57
CA ARG A 81 -13.95 -17.67 -3.73
C ARG A 81 -12.51 -18.02 -4.04
N GLY A 82 -11.70 -18.28 -3.02
CA GLY A 82 -10.35 -18.77 -3.19
C GLY A 82 -9.34 -18.25 -2.20
N THR A 83 -8.07 -18.27 -2.59
CA THR A 83 -6.97 -17.71 -1.81
C THR A 83 -6.96 -16.19 -1.95
N PRO A 84 -7.09 -15.39 -0.86
CA PRO A 84 -7.32 -13.94 -0.95
C PRO A 84 -6.33 -13.21 -1.85
N TYR A 85 -5.02 -13.30 -1.60
CA TYR A 85 -4.04 -12.56 -2.39
C TYR A 85 -4.05 -12.91 -3.89
N ARG A 86 -4.36 -14.20 -4.25
CA ARG A 86 -4.46 -14.62 -5.65
C ARG A 86 -5.69 -14.02 -6.32
N ARG A 87 -6.79 -13.97 -5.62
CA ARG A 87 -8.05 -13.42 -6.14
C ARG A 87 -7.98 -11.92 -6.29
N ILE A 88 -7.37 -11.23 -5.33
CA ILE A 88 -7.15 -9.78 -5.41
C ILE A 88 -6.29 -9.45 -6.65
N ASN A 89 -5.15 -10.12 -6.84
CA ASN A 89 -4.32 -9.93 -8.02
C ASN A 89 -5.07 -10.25 -9.33
N GLY A 90 -5.83 -11.36 -9.35
CA GLY A 90 -6.58 -11.74 -10.54
C GLY A 90 -7.67 -10.74 -10.93
N VAL A 91 -8.40 -10.20 -9.95
CA VAL A 91 -9.37 -9.13 -10.22
C VAL A 91 -8.65 -7.86 -10.65
N ALA A 92 -7.56 -7.45 -9.98
CA ALA A 92 -6.76 -6.29 -10.35
C ALA A 92 -6.28 -6.35 -11.82
N GLU A 93 -5.85 -7.52 -12.27
CA GLU A 93 -5.49 -7.73 -13.68
C GLU A 93 -6.68 -7.63 -14.63
N THR A 94 -7.81 -8.26 -14.24
CA THR A 94 -9.01 -8.30 -15.08
C THR A 94 -9.59 -6.91 -15.32
N VAL A 95 -9.68 -6.08 -14.27
CA VAL A 95 -10.22 -4.72 -14.35
C VAL A 95 -9.17 -3.68 -14.73
N ARG A 96 -7.90 -4.11 -14.88
CA ARG A 96 -6.76 -3.21 -15.16
C ARG A 96 -6.65 -2.13 -14.11
N ALA A 97 -6.65 -2.52 -12.84
CA ALA A 97 -6.52 -1.59 -11.73
C ALA A 97 -5.14 -0.90 -11.75
N ASP A 98 -5.14 0.36 -11.34
CA ASP A 98 -3.94 1.18 -11.17
C ASP A 98 -3.38 1.11 -9.74
N LEU A 99 -4.22 0.72 -8.78
CA LEU A 99 -3.91 0.66 -7.35
C LEU A 99 -4.69 -0.48 -6.69
N ALA A 100 -4.06 -1.17 -5.73
CA ALA A 100 -4.76 -2.05 -4.80
C ALA A 100 -4.63 -1.48 -3.36
N VAL A 101 -5.74 -1.44 -2.64
CA VAL A 101 -5.81 -1.00 -1.24
C VAL A 101 -6.23 -2.17 -0.38
N VAL A 102 -5.47 -2.45 0.68
CA VAL A 102 -5.77 -3.53 1.62
C VAL A 102 -5.47 -3.09 3.05
N GLY A 103 -6.24 -3.57 3.99
CA GLY A 103 -5.92 -3.40 5.41
C GLY A 103 -4.68 -4.23 5.80
N SER A 104 -3.87 -3.70 6.68
CA SER A 104 -2.73 -4.43 7.25
C SER A 104 -3.14 -5.61 8.11
N ARG A 105 -4.37 -5.60 8.65
CA ARG A 105 -4.96 -6.62 9.53
C ARG A 105 -6.31 -7.07 8.97
N GLY A 106 -6.75 -8.27 9.38
CA GLY A 106 -8.06 -8.82 9.10
C GLY A 106 -8.70 -9.34 10.39
N GLN A 107 -9.66 -10.25 10.26
CA GLN A 107 -10.45 -10.83 11.36
C GLN A 107 -9.64 -11.57 12.45
N SER A 108 -8.34 -11.75 12.29
CA SER A 108 -7.50 -12.49 13.25
C SER A 108 -7.14 -11.62 14.45
N PRO A 109 -7.51 -12.03 15.70
CA PRO A 109 -7.26 -11.24 16.92
C PRO A 109 -5.82 -11.29 17.42
N LEU A 110 -4.89 -11.94 16.71
CA LEU A 110 -3.54 -12.15 17.17
C LEU A 110 -2.67 -10.90 17.04
N ALA A 111 -2.35 -10.38 18.22
CA ALA A 111 -1.22 -9.51 18.61
C ALA A 111 -0.91 -8.26 17.78
N ASN A 112 -0.84 -7.19 18.44
CA ASN A 112 -0.69 -5.74 18.20
C ASN A 112 0.38 -5.24 17.21
N ARG A 113 1.08 -6.05 16.43
CA ARG A 113 2.17 -5.60 15.52
C ARG A 113 2.42 -6.47 14.29
N VAL A 114 1.62 -7.47 13.98
CA VAL A 114 1.92 -8.40 12.86
C VAL A 114 1.00 -8.11 11.69
N ILE A 115 1.61 -7.83 10.53
CA ILE A 115 0.89 -7.74 9.26
C ILE A 115 0.16 -9.06 8.95
N GLY A 116 -1.10 -8.97 8.50
CA GLY A 116 -1.91 -10.12 8.12
C GLY A 116 -1.33 -10.90 6.94
N SER A 117 -1.61 -12.19 6.89
CA SER A 117 -1.10 -13.08 5.83
C SER A 117 -1.51 -12.64 4.42
N THR A 118 -2.68 -12.06 4.25
CA THR A 118 -3.16 -11.56 2.95
C THR A 118 -2.31 -10.38 2.49
N ALA A 119 -2.12 -9.36 3.33
CA ALA A 119 -1.32 -8.17 3.01
C ALA A 119 0.15 -8.56 2.75
N ARG A 120 0.74 -9.43 3.58
CA ARG A 120 2.10 -9.94 3.38
C ARG A 120 2.25 -10.69 2.04
N ASN A 121 1.32 -11.57 1.71
CA ASN A 121 1.38 -12.31 0.44
C ASN A 121 1.11 -11.41 -0.76
N LEU A 122 0.22 -10.42 -0.63
CA LEU A 122 0.03 -9.40 -1.66
C LEU A 122 1.30 -8.59 -1.88
N ALA A 123 1.96 -8.09 -0.84
CA ALA A 123 3.22 -7.37 -0.97
C ALA A 123 4.27 -8.15 -1.78
N ARG A 124 4.30 -9.48 -1.62
CA ARG A 124 5.21 -10.37 -2.37
C ARG A 124 4.80 -10.63 -3.82
N THR A 125 3.53 -10.44 -4.16
CA THR A 125 2.96 -10.92 -5.43
C THR A 125 2.19 -9.87 -6.20
N THR A 126 2.04 -8.66 -5.65
CA THR A 126 1.27 -7.61 -6.30
C THR A 126 1.78 -7.29 -7.70
N VAL A 127 0.85 -7.06 -8.59
CA VAL A 127 1.09 -6.72 -10.00
C VAL A 127 0.79 -5.25 -10.31
N VAL A 128 0.21 -4.55 -9.33
CA VAL A 128 -0.08 -3.11 -9.36
C VAL A 128 0.43 -2.47 -8.07
N PRO A 129 0.62 -1.14 -8.00
CA PRO A 129 0.89 -0.45 -6.75
C PRO A 129 -0.06 -0.90 -5.64
N LEU A 130 0.49 -1.10 -4.43
CA LEU A 130 -0.24 -1.64 -3.29
C LEU A 130 -0.14 -0.68 -2.10
N LEU A 131 -1.27 -0.15 -1.67
CA LEU A 131 -1.39 0.55 -0.40
C LEU A 131 -1.79 -0.46 0.69
N VAL A 132 -0.89 -0.67 1.65
CA VAL A 132 -1.19 -1.39 2.90
C VAL A 132 -1.62 -0.35 3.92
N ASN A 133 -2.93 -0.24 4.12
CA ASN A 133 -3.51 0.71 5.05
C ASN A 133 -3.43 0.17 6.49
N ARG A 134 -2.83 0.94 7.38
CA ARG A 134 -2.72 0.64 8.80
C ARG A 134 -3.70 1.48 9.59
N VAL A 135 -4.73 0.84 10.08
CA VAL A 135 -5.66 1.43 11.05
C VAL A 135 -5.10 1.15 12.43
N GLU A 136 -4.51 2.13 13.09
CA GLU A 136 -4.17 2.04 14.51
C GLU A 136 -5.42 2.33 15.33
N ARG A 137 -5.84 1.34 16.13
CA ARG A 137 -6.67 1.59 17.32
C ARG A 137 -5.70 1.67 18.50
N GLU A 138 -5.46 2.85 19.02
CA GLU A 138 -5.03 2.94 20.41
C GLU A 138 -6.19 2.45 21.30
N ALA A 139 -5.86 1.59 22.26
CA ALA A 139 -6.84 0.81 23.02
C ALA A 139 -7.80 1.67 23.89
N ASP A 140 -7.54 2.96 24.04
CA ASP A 140 -8.25 3.88 24.94
C ASP A 140 -8.78 5.17 24.28
N GLU A 141 -8.63 5.36 22.96
CA GLU A 141 -9.20 6.52 22.28
C GLU A 141 -10.11 6.13 21.11
N PRO A 142 -11.37 6.63 21.08
CA PRO A 142 -12.31 6.35 19.99
C PRO A 142 -12.02 7.16 18.72
N GLU A 143 -10.98 7.95 18.68
CA GLU A 143 -10.63 8.75 17.51
C GLU A 143 -9.70 7.98 16.59
N VAL A 144 -10.25 7.51 15.47
CA VAL A 144 -9.48 7.19 14.25
C VAL A 144 -8.64 8.43 13.93
N ILE A 145 -7.32 8.28 13.92
CA ILE A 145 -6.40 9.36 13.54
C ILE A 145 -6.78 9.80 12.13
N ARG A 146 -7.38 10.99 12.01
CA ARG A 146 -7.86 11.57 10.75
C ARG A 146 -6.70 12.24 10.00
N GLU A 147 -5.60 11.55 9.82
CA GLU A 147 -4.52 12.06 9.01
C GLU A 147 -4.74 11.66 7.54
N HIS A 148 -4.49 12.61 6.64
CA HIS A 148 -4.53 12.35 5.21
C HIS A 148 -3.46 11.33 4.82
N LEU A 149 -3.85 10.25 4.13
CA LEU A 149 -2.98 9.10 3.80
C LEU A 149 -1.64 9.51 3.18
N PHE A 150 -1.62 10.55 2.38
CA PHE A 150 -0.46 10.94 1.57
C PHE A 150 0.09 12.31 1.92
N GLN A 151 -0.31 12.90 3.06
CA GLN A 151 0.10 14.25 3.42
C GLN A 151 1.61 14.36 3.66
N ARG A 152 2.18 13.41 4.40
CA ARG A 152 3.61 13.34 4.69
C ARG A 152 4.16 12.01 4.19
N LEU A 153 5.01 12.04 3.18
CA LEU A 153 5.59 10.84 2.60
C LEU A 153 7.04 10.63 3.05
N LEU A 154 7.38 9.39 3.41
CA LEU A 154 8.76 8.94 3.48
C LEU A 154 9.05 8.12 2.23
N PHE A 155 9.92 8.60 1.35
CA PHE A 155 10.36 7.86 0.18
C PHE A 155 11.73 7.23 0.40
N ALA A 156 11.78 5.90 0.41
CA ALA A 156 13.04 5.17 0.53
C ALA A 156 13.55 4.75 -0.85
N THR A 157 14.81 5.14 -1.14
CA THR A 157 15.44 4.87 -2.44
C THR A 157 16.82 4.25 -2.32
N ASP A 158 17.09 3.27 -3.16
CA ASP A 158 18.40 2.73 -3.45
C ASP A 158 18.89 3.17 -4.86
N PHE A 159 18.21 4.12 -5.50
CA PHE A 159 18.43 4.59 -6.87
C PHE A 159 18.38 3.49 -7.93
N SER A 160 17.68 2.40 -7.66
CA SER A 160 17.39 1.36 -8.65
C SER A 160 16.28 1.78 -9.60
N GLU A 161 16.17 1.12 -10.76
CA GLU A 161 15.06 1.31 -11.70
C GLU A 161 13.68 1.14 -11.03
N ASN A 162 13.56 0.26 -10.03
CA ASN A 162 12.30 0.10 -9.31
C ASN A 162 12.07 1.24 -8.31
N ALA A 163 13.12 1.80 -7.71
CA ALA A 163 13.00 3.00 -6.88
C ALA A 163 12.63 4.23 -7.72
N GLU A 164 13.22 4.40 -8.91
CA GLU A 164 12.81 5.45 -9.86
C GLU A 164 11.34 5.32 -10.25
N ARG A 165 10.89 4.09 -10.51
CA ARG A 165 9.48 3.82 -10.78
C ARG A 165 8.59 4.15 -9.58
N ALA A 166 9.04 3.85 -8.36
CA ALA A 166 8.32 4.22 -7.13
C ALA A 166 8.25 5.75 -6.97
N PHE A 167 9.34 6.46 -7.25
CA PHE A 167 9.34 7.92 -7.29
C PHE A 167 8.34 8.47 -8.30
N GLY A 168 8.15 7.78 -9.44
CA GLY A 168 7.13 8.13 -10.43
C GLY A 168 5.70 8.18 -9.89
N ALA A 169 5.41 7.57 -8.74
CA ALA A 169 4.10 7.68 -8.08
C ALA A 169 3.79 9.11 -7.62
N PHE A 170 4.79 9.95 -7.36
CA PHE A 170 4.59 11.35 -7.04
C PHE A 170 3.85 12.13 -8.14
N ASN A 171 3.86 11.66 -9.40
CA ASN A 171 3.08 12.29 -10.47
C ASN A 171 1.58 12.43 -10.14
N TYR A 172 1.03 11.53 -9.36
CA TYR A 172 -0.37 11.59 -8.90
C TYR A 172 -0.49 11.82 -7.39
N LEU A 173 0.44 11.31 -6.56
CA LEU A 173 0.43 11.52 -5.11
C LEU A 173 0.61 13.00 -4.73
N ARG A 174 1.32 13.79 -5.54
CA ARG A 174 1.56 15.23 -5.31
C ARG A 174 0.30 16.05 -5.04
N HIS A 175 -0.85 15.60 -5.52
CA HIS A 175 -2.12 16.31 -5.30
C HIS A 175 -2.67 16.14 -3.87
N ALA A 176 -2.07 15.22 -3.09
CA ALA A 176 -2.41 14.97 -1.69
C ALA A 176 -1.18 15.03 -0.76
N THR A 177 0.00 15.39 -1.29
CA THR A 177 1.28 15.44 -0.54
C THR A 177 1.68 16.88 -0.27
N GLU A 178 1.99 17.18 0.96
CA GLU A 178 2.48 18.49 1.42
C GLU A 178 3.97 18.42 1.76
N GLU A 179 4.40 17.31 2.37
CA GLU A 179 5.77 17.12 2.83
C GLU A 179 6.33 15.78 2.35
N ALA A 180 7.61 15.74 2.05
CA ALA A 180 8.30 14.50 1.70
C ALA A 180 9.68 14.43 2.38
N THR A 181 10.00 13.28 2.96
CA THR A 181 11.36 12.94 3.40
C THR A 181 11.91 11.90 2.45
N LEU A 182 13.02 12.21 1.79
CA LEU A 182 13.73 11.29 0.90
C LEU A 182 14.86 10.63 1.68
N VAL A 183 14.85 9.30 1.82
CA VAL A 183 15.91 8.59 2.55
C VAL A 183 16.67 7.63 1.65
N HIS A 184 18.01 7.72 1.74
CA HIS A 184 18.92 6.72 1.20
C HIS A 184 19.75 6.13 2.34
N VAL A 185 19.93 4.80 2.32
CA VAL A 185 20.78 4.11 3.29
C VAL A 185 21.98 3.52 2.57
N GLN A 186 23.17 3.97 2.96
CA GLN A 186 24.44 3.43 2.48
C GLN A 186 24.74 2.13 3.20
N SER A 187 24.64 1.03 2.47
CA SER A 187 25.04 -0.26 3.00
C SER A 187 26.56 -0.47 2.85
N PRO A 188 27.28 -0.94 3.87
CA PRO A 188 28.71 -1.23 3.77
C PRO A 188 29.07 -2.28 2.69
N LYS A 189 28.06 -2.97 2.17
CA LYS A 189 28.22 -4.02 1.15
C LYS A 189 28.02 -3.54 -0.28
N GLU A 190 27.63 -2.27 -0.46
CA GLU A 190 27.32 -1.70 -1.77
C GLU A 190 28.26 -0.53 -2.08
N GLU A 191 29.05 -0.65 -3.13
CA GLU A 191 29.77 0.47 -3.73
C GLU A 191 28.83 1.18 -4.70
N LEU A 192 28.54 2.46 -4.44
CA LEU A 192 27.80 3.33 -5.32
C LEU A 192 28.78 4.10 -6.22
N GLU A 193 28.60 4.04 -7.53
CA GLU A 193 29.35 4.85 -8.49
C GLU A 193 28.86 6.32 -8.54
N LEU A 194 27.75 6.63 -7.83
CA LEU A 194 27.09 7.94 -7.81
C LEU A 194 27.21 8.58 -6.40
N ASP A 195 27.11 9.88 -6.35
CA ASP A 195 27.02 10.62 -5.10
C ASP A 195 25.55 10.62 -4.60
N PRO A 196 25.24 9.94 -3.48
CA PRO A 196 23.87 9.83 -2.99
C PRO A 196 23.22 11.18 -2.67
N GLN A 197 23.99 12.14 -2.15
CA GLN A 197 23.44 13.47 -1.83
C GLN A 197 23.00 14.17 -3.12
N SER A 198 23.83 14.17 -4.13
CA SER A 198 23.50 14.78 -5.42
C SER A 198 22.28 14.15 -6.06
N GLU A 199 22.08 12.83 -5.92
CA GLU A 199 20.89 12.16 -6.45
C GLU A 199 19.64 12.52 -5.65
N LEU A 200 19.71 12.56 -4.32
CA LEU A 200 18.60 13.00 -3.48
C LEU A 200 18.20 14.44 -3.76
N ASP A 201 19.18 15.33 -3.96
CA ASP A 201 18.94 16.74 -4.27
C ASP A 201 18.17 16.91 -5.59
N LYS A 202 18.51 16.13 -6.63
CA LYS A 202 17.74 16.12 -7.90
C LYS A 202 16.29 15.70 -7.72
N LEU A 203 16.05 14.70 -6.87
CA LEU A 203 14.69 14.25 -6.56
C LEU A 203 13.95 15.33 -5.76
N ALA A 204 14.61 15.96 -4.78
CA ALA A 204 14.05 17.06 -3.98
C ALA A 204 13.71 18.28 -4.85
N ASP A 205 14.61 18.65 -5.77
CA ASP A 205 14.35 19.72 -6.74
C ASP A 205 13.10 19.45 -7.60
N THR A 206 12.88 18.16 -7.97
CA THR A 206 11.69 17.76 -8.72
C THR A 206 10.42 17.95 -7.89
N LEU A 207 10.44 17.55 -6.61
CA LEU A 207 9.30 17.72 -5.71
C LEU A 207 9.04 19.19 -5.37
N GLY A 208 10.10 19.97 -5.23
CA GLY A 208 10.01 21.41 -5.02
C GLY A 208 9.30 22.16 -6.16
N GLN A 209 9.38 21.65 -7.41
CA GLN A 209 8.60 22.21 -8.54
C GLN A 209 7.09 21.99 -8.39
N TRP A 210 6.68 21.12 -7.49
CA TRP A 210 5.28 20.84 -7.17
C TRP A 210 4.86 21.39 -5.80
N ASP A 211 5.66 22.31 -5.24
CA ASP A 211 5.42 22.94 -3.94
C ASP A 211 5.37 21.93 -2.76
N ILE A 212 6.07 20.80 -2.87
CA ILE A 212 6.20 19.81 -1.80
C ILE A 212 7.44 20.19 -0.97
N ASP A 213 7.24 20.42 0.34
CA ASP A 213 8.36 20.63 1.27
C ASP A 213 9.16 19.34 1.42
N THR A 214 10.44 19.39 1.07
CA THR A 214 11.24 18.17 0.91
C THR A 214 12.51 18.22 1.75
N GLN A 215 12.74 17.16 2.54
CA GLN A 215 13.95 16.92 3.30
C GLN A 215 14.68 15.69 2.74
N THR A 216 16.02 15.74 2.77
CA THR A 216 16.87 14.60 2.36
C THR A 216 17.61 14.05 3.58
N VAL A 217 17.70 12.73 3.66
CA VAL A 217 18.34 11.99 4.76
C VAL A 217 19.24 10.89 4.19
N ILE A 218 20.50 10.89 4.60
CA ILE A 218 21.40 9.76 4.35
C ILE A 218 21.70 9.08 5.68
N ARG A 219 21.67 7.75 5.68
CA ARG A 219 22.00 6.88 6.81
C ARG A 219 23.04 5.87 6.40
N ASP A 220 23.79 5.35 7.37
CA ASP A 220 24.73 4.24 7.18
C ASP A 220 24.26 3.07 8.03
N GLY A 221 24.11 1.88 7.44
CA GLY A 221 23.69 0.70 8.20
C GLY A 221 22.91 -0.35 7.42
N ASP A 222 22.07 -1.10 8.14
CA ASP A 222 21.10 -2.01 7.53
C ASP A 222 19.92 -1.20 6.96
N PRO A 223 19.64 -1.33 5.66
CA PRO A 223 18.61 -0.49 5.04
C PRO A 223 17.22 -0.63 5.68
N SER A 224 16.82 -1.83 6.11
CA SER A 224 15.50 -2.01 6.71
C SER A 224 15.39 -1.37 8.09
N GLU A 225 16.43 -1.50 8.90
CA GLU A 225 16.48 -0.93 10.25
C GLU A 225 16.49 0.61 10.16
N GLU A 226 17.39 1.17 9.35
CA GLU A 226 17.54 2.62 9.23
C GLU A 226 16.31 3.31 8.62
N ILE A 227 15.62 2.67 7.65
CA ILE A 227 14.36 3.20 7.10
C ILE A 227 13.28 3.25 8.18
N LEU A 228 13.17 2.20 9.00
CA LEU A 228 12.19 2.15 10.09
C LEU A 228 12.52 3.16 11.21
N ASP A 229 13.79 3.38 11.51
CA ASP A 229 14.22 4.39 12.47
C ASP A 229 13.92 5.82 11.98
N VAL A 230 14.13 6.08 10.68
CA VAL A 230 13.72 7.36 10.07
C VAL A 230 12.19 7.50 10.12
N GLU A 231 11.43 6.45 9.77
CA GLU A 231 9.97 6.46 9.87
C GLU A 231 9.50 6.81 11.29
N GLU A 232 10.10 6.22 12.32
CA GLU A 232 9.76 6.52 13.72
C GLU A 232 10.05 7.96 14.09
N SER A 233 11.12 8.56 13.54
CA SER A 233 11.54 9.93 13.83
C SER A 233 10.68 10.98 13.13
N VAL A 234 10.37 10.77 11.83
CA VAL A 234 9.64 11.76 11.00
C VAL A 234 8.13 11.55 11.00
N LYS A 235 7.67 10.37 11.43
CA LYS A 235 6.26 9.99 11.54
C LYS A 235 5.47 10.30 10.27
N PRO A 236 5.85 9.72 9.12
CA PRO A 236 5.14 9.95 7.88
C PRO A 236 3.75 9.33 7.94
N THR A 237 2.81 9.84 7.16
CA THR A 237 1.50 9.18 6.99
C THR A 237 1.61 7.93 6.13
N THR A 238 2.56 7.91 5.19
CA THR A 238 2.83 6.73 4.33
C THR A 238 4.32 6.65 3.96
N THR A 239 4.87 5.45 4.07
CA THR A 239 6.19 5.10 3.53
C THR A 239 6.05 4.57 2.12
N LEU A 240 6.65 5.25 1.13
CA LEU A 240 6.69 4.89 -0.28
C LEU A 240 8.00 4.17 -0.60
N ILE A 241 7.92 2.96 -1.16
CA ILE A 241 9.08 2.14 -1.47
C ILE A 241 8.85 1.26 -2.71
N GLY A 242 9.89 1.02 -3.48
CA GLY A 242 9.88 -0.01 -4.51
C GLY A 242 9.83 -1.41 -3.92
N SER A 243 9.14 -2.35 -4.55
CA SER A 243 9.05 -3.72 -4.05
C SER A 243 10.35 -4.51 -4.21
N ARG A 244 11.34 -3.94 -4.92
CA ARG A 244 12.65 -4.55 -5.20
C ARG A 244 13.73 -3.48 -5.16
N GLY A 245 14.96 -3.91 -4.83
CA GLY A 245 16.14 -3.09 -4.94
C GLY A 245 17.09 -3.57 -6.04
N ARG A 246 18.34 -3.15 -5.98
CA ARG A 246 19.43 -3.44 -6.94
C ARG A 246 19.78 -4.93 -7.10
N SER A 247 19.45 -5.78 -6.12
CA SER A 247 19.78 -7.19 -6.17
C SER A 247 19.08 -7.91 -7.33
N ARG A 248 19.85 -8.33 -8.34
CA ARG A 248 19.38 -9.02 -9.53
C ARG A 248 18.96 -10.48 -9.29
N LEU A 249 19.16 -11.02 -8.09
CA LEU A 249 19.15 -12.46 -7.84
C LEU A 249 17.78 -13.12 -7.79
N ARG A 250 16.67 -12.39 -7.72
CA ARG A 250 15.33 -12.99 -7.70
C ARG A 250 14.29 -12.10 -8.40
N ARG A 251 14.18 -12.21 -9.70
CA ARG A 251 13.24 -11.42 -10.54
C ARG A 251 11.74 -11.57 -10.21
N LEU A 252 11.35 -12.40 -9.24
CA LEU A 252 9.96 -12.72 -8.94
C LEU A 252 9.58 -12.59 -7.45
N MET A 253 10.46 -12.06 -6.58
CA MET A 253 10.20 -11.97 -5.14
C MET A 253 10.32 -10.53 -4.63
N LEU A 254 9.57 -10.21 -3.57
CA LEU A 254 9.73 -8.99 -2.78
C LEU A 254 11.18 -8.90 -2.27
N GLY A 255 11.77 -7.73 -2.30
CA GLY A 255 13.08 -7.47 -1.70
C GLY A 255 13.01 -7.61 -0.16
N SER A 256 14.12 -8.06 0.48
CA SER A 256 14.17 -8.20 1.94
C SER A 256 13.83 -6.89 2.66
N VAL A 257 14.45 -5.79 2.23
CA VAL A 257 14.19 -4.45 2.79
C VAL A 257 12.71 -4.08 2.69
N SER A 258 12.11 -4.25 1.51
CA SER A 258 10.68 -3.94 1.32
C SER A 258 9.77 -4.85 2.13
N GLU A 259 10.16 -6.13 2.31
CA GLU A 259 9.42 -7.07 3.16
C GLU A 259 9.47 -6.65 4.63
N ASP A 260 10.65 -6.26 5.13
CA ASP A 260 10.85 -5.84 6.51
C ASP A 260 10.16 -4.50 6.78
N VAL A 261 10.21 -3.54 5.84
CA VAL A 261 9.46 -2.28 5.93
C VAL A 261 7.96 -2.54 5.94
N VAL A 262 7.44 -3.37 5.03
CA VAL A 262 6.01 -3.74 5.02
C VAL A 262 5.61 -4.46 6.32
N ALA A 263 6.48 -5.19 6.97
CA ALA A 263 6.19 -5.86 8.23
C ALA A 263 6.31 -4.93 9.44
N GLY A 264 7.31 -4.05 9.48
CA GLY A 264 7.73 -3.26 10.64
C GLY A 264 7.18 -1.84 10.70
N ALA A 265 6.85 -1.22 9.58
CA ALA A 265 6.36 0.14 9.52
C ALA A 265 5.15 0.38 10.44
N LYS A 266 5.10 1.53 11.09
CA LYS A 266 3.98 1.95 11.95
C LYS A 266 2.90 2.64 11.13
N GLY A 267 3.29 3.47 10.15
CA GLY A 267 2.40 4.13 9.20
C GLY A 267 2.00 3.25 8.02
N ASN A 268 1.23 3.80 7.10
CA ASN A 268 0.85 3.11 5.87
C ASN A 268 2.08 2.81 5.00
N VAL A 269 2.01 1.79 4.16
CA VAL A 269 3.07 1.48 3.20
C VAL A 269 2.50 1.46 1.79
N TYR A 270 3.10 2.28 0.92
CA TYR A 270 2.82 2.30 -0.50
C TYR A 270 3.94 1.59 -1.25
N LEU A 271 3.66 0.40 -1.73
CA LEU A 271 4.62 -0.48 -2.39
C LEU A 271 4.43 -0.45 -3.90
N VAL A 272 5.48 -0.14 -4.64
CA VAL A 272 5.43 -0.09 -6.11
C VAL A 272 6.14 -1.30 -6.71
N PRO A 273 5.43 -2.19 -7.44
CA PRO A 273 6.05 -3.32 -8.10
C PRO A 273 6.88 -2.87 -9.31
N PRO A 274 7.84 -3.69 -9.79
CA PRO A 274 8.58 -3.39 -11.01
C PRO A 274 7.66 -3.35 -12.23
N ALA A 275 8.13 -2.74 -13.32
CA ALA A 275 7.41 -2.76 -14.57
C ALA A 275 7.16 -4.20 -15.03
N ARG A 276 5.96 -4.47 -15.54
CA ARG A 276 5.67 -5.76 -16.17
C ARG A 276 6.55 -5.88 -17.40
N THR A 277 7.45 -6.83 -17.42
CA THR A 277 8.11 -7.21 -18.67
C THR A 277 7.04 -7.76 -19.61
N ALA A 278 6.80 -7.05 -20.71
CA ALA A 278 5.96 -7.56 -21.79
C ALA A 278 6.61 -8.86 -22.32
N GLY A 279 6.02 -10.01 -21.98
CA GLY A 279 6.49 -11.28 -22.48
C GLY A 279 6.56 -12.42 -21.47
N TYR A 280 5.42 -12.80 -20.89
CA TYR A 280 5.15 -14.19 -20.53
C TYR A 280 3.66 -14.44 -20.77
N ASN A 281 3.33 -14.77 -22.03
CA ASN A 281 2.18 -15.62 -22.28
C ASN A 281 2.53 -16.98 -21.66
N LEU A 282 2.00 -17.26 -20.50
CA LEU A 282 1.89 -18.65 -20.03
C LEU A 282 0.77 -19.30 -20.84
N LEU A 283 1.20 -20.12 -21.80
CA LEU A 283 0.39 -21.15 -22.43
C LEU A 283 -0.12 -22.17 -21.37
#